data_c8d5a6eb3b21b9db74723ac6f3398f4a
#
_entry.id   c8d5a6eb3b21b9db74723ac6f3398f4a
#
_cell.length_a   1.000
_cell.length_b   1.000
_cell.length_c   1.000
_cell.angle_alpha   90.00
_cell.angle_beta   90.00
_cell.angle_gamma   90.00
#
_symmetry.space_group_name_H-M   'P 1'
#
loop_
_entity.id
_entity.type
_entity.pdbx_description
1 polymer ?
#
loop_
_entity_poly.entity_id
_entity_poly.type
_entity_poly.pdbx_seq_one_letter_code
_entity_poly.pdbx_strand_id
1 'polypeptide(L)'
;MPRQARNTTRYPGVYVVDLSSGDQTFFIRYKREGKLIEERAGRKKQGMTGAKANKIRADRMSGKLETNAQKRARLTSQAGRLRIHGLWKEYLKIKGGNLKGLVTDENRFKNHILKPFGRKFPDDLEPLEIDRFEAVISKTHSPQTVANILELLRRIINFGVNKQLCPPLTFKIKLPIVDNQRIEVLTDEQFSNLNEVWEEYPDQHIVNMHKMIAWTGMRPSEPCRLKWEDIDLELGILRKVNTKSGKTVQLRLSTTVKQILDSQKILLQEEVPEMANSEFVFPRKDGKKREPDSWRKYVKDICNRARIPKTFRPNYCLRDTIATTMLSNGASLDEVGYQLGHEPGSTMMKRYARFVTEAQQRIVDHSEALLKKKLGNSQ
;
A
#
# COMPACT_ATOMS: atom_id res chain seq x y z
N MET A 1 14.19 -27.97 -52.98
CA MET A 1 15.64 -28.15 -52.68
C MET A 1 15.91 -29.63 -52.49
N PRO A 2 16.96 -30.24 -53.10
CA PRO A 2 17.28 -31.65 -52.93
C PRO A 2 17.54 -31.93 -51.43
N ARG A 3 17.01 -33.07 -50.96
CA ARG A 3 17.25 -33.53 -49.59
C ARG A 3 18.75 -33.81 -49.45
N GLN A 4 19.45 -33.04 -48.58
CA GLN A 4 20.85 -33.32 -48.25
C GLN A 4 20.99 -34.75 -47.75
N ALA A 5 22.05 -35.46 -48.17
CA ALA A 5 22.34 -36.81 -47.74
C ALA A 5 22.48 -36.87 -46.20
N ARG A 6 21.83 -37.83 -45.57
CA ARG A 6 21.84 -38.04 -44.11
C ARG A 6 22.67 -39.26 -43.81
N ASN A 7 23.73 -39.01 -43.07
CA ASN A 7 24.59 -40.08 -42.58
C ASN A 7 24.03 -40.63 -41.28
N THR A 8 23.95 -41.97 -41.15
CA THR A 8 23.56 -42.63 -39.92
C THR A 8 24.69 -42.51 -38.89
N THR A 9 24.35 -42.44 -37.64
CA THR A 9 25.30 -42.51 -36.53
C THR A 9 25.22 -43.89 -35.84
N ARG A 10 26.11 -44.18 -34.94
CA ARG A 10 26.03 -45.41 -34.10
C ARG A 10 24.79 -45.48 -33.22
N TYR A 11 24.04 -44.38 -33.09
CA TYR A 11 22.82 -44.29 -32.28
C TYR A 11 21.59 -44.42 -33.17
N PRO A 12 20.73 -45.43 -32.99
CA PRO A 12 19.52 -45.62 -33.76
C PRO A 12 18.60 -44.39 -33.71
N GLY A 13 18.16 -43.88 -34.87
CA GLY A 13 17.31 -42.71 -34.95
C GLY A 13 18.02 -41.37 -34.78
N VAL A 14 19.36 -41.35 -34.75
CA VAL A 14 20.16 -40.13 -34.79
C VAL A 14 20.93 -40.07 -36.11
N TYR A 15 20.75 -38.98 -36.84
CA TYR A 15 21.36 -38.73 -38.13
C TYR A 15 22.22 -37.48 -38.09
N VAL A 16 23.23 -37.40 -38.95
CA VAL A 16 24.06 -36.24 -39.15
C VAL A 16 24.01 -35.76 -40.58
N VAL A 17 23.99 -34.48 -40.80
CA VAL A 17 24.06 -33.80 -42.08
C VAL A 17 25.28 -32.92 -42.09
N ASP A 18 26.14 -33.09 -43.06
CA ASP A 18 27.28 -32.23 -43.31
C ASP A 18 26.84 -30.97 -44.06
N LEU A 19 27.19 -29.83 -43.54
CA LEU A 19 26.86 -28.53 -44.13
C LEU A 19 27.99 -28.07 -45.05
N SER A 20 27.68 -27.30 -46.08
CA SER A 20 28.66 -26.68 -46.99
C SER A 20 29.66 -25.78 -46.26
N SER A 21 29.35 -25.33 -45.05
CA SER A 21 30.24 -24.56 -44.17
C SER A 21 31.24 -25.39 -43.37
N GLY A 22 31.33 -26.73 -43.60
CA GLY A 22 32.16 -27.64 -42.85
C GLY A 22 31.65 -27.98 -41.43
N ASP A 23 30.47 -27.52 -41.06
CA ASP A 23 29.84 -27.88 -39.77
C ASP A 23 28.88 -29.06 -39.96
N GLN A 24 28.53 -29.73 -38.87
CA GLN A 24 27.61 -30.85 -38.83
C GLN A 24 26.36 -30.52 -38.03
N THR A 25 25.19 -30.93 -38.56
CA THR A 25 23.91 -30.80 -37.84
C THR A 25 23.35 -32.18 -37.51
N PHE A 26 23.03 -32.41 -36.27
CA PHE A 26 22.39 -33.63 -35.80
C PHE A 26 20.87 -33.50 -35.84
N PHE A 27 20.23 -34.55 -36.37
CA PHE A 27 18.79 -34.75 -36.40
C PHE A 27 18.42 -36.00 -35.64
N ILE A 28 17.23 -35.98 -34.99
CA ILE A 28 16.69 -37.09 -34.23
C ILE A 28 15.34 -37.49 -34.82
N ARG A 29 15.09 -38.78 -34.91
CA ARG A 29 13.83 -39.39 -35.38
C ARG A 29 13.33 -40.33 -34.30
N TYR A 30 12.06 -40.18 -33.93
CA TYR A 30 11.42 -41.00 -32.90
C TYR A 30 9.91 -41.02 -33.07
N LYS A 31 9.24 -41.99 -32.44
CA LYS A 31 7.79 -42.12 -32.44
C LYS A 31 7.24 -41.66 -31.09
N ARG A 32 6.23 -40.79 -31.13
CA ARG A 32 5.53 -40.33 -29.93
C ARG A 32 4.04 -40.21 -30.23
N GLU A 33 3.18 -40.78 -29.39
CA GLU A 33 1.72 -40.76 -29.55
C GLU A 33 1.30 -41.27 -30.95
N GLY A 34 1.91 -42.34 -31.44
CA GLY A 34 1.65 -42.91 -32.74
C GLY A 34 2.26 -42.19 -33.95
N LYS A 35 2.75 -40.95 -33.78
CA LYS A 35 3.31 -40.11 -34.87
C LYS A 35 4.81 -40.20 -34.91
N LEU A 36 5.35 -40.34 -36.15
CA LEU A 36 6.78 -40.28 -36.40
C LEU A 36 7.22 -38.81 -36.44
N ILE A 37 8.12 -38.42 -35.57
CA ILE A 37 8.65 -37.07 -35.45
C ILE A 37 10.12 -37.07 -35.84
N GLU A 38 10.49 -36.14 -36.71
CA GLU A 38 11.86 -35.87 -37.06
C GLU A 38 12.18 -34.40 -36.86
N GLU A 39 13.22 -34.10 -36.11
CA GLU A 39 13.60 -32.75 -35.80
C GLU A 39 15.09 -32.56 -35.56
N ARG A 40 15.55 -31.33 -35.65
CA ARG A 40 16.92 -30.94 -35.44
C ARG A 40 17.25 -30.96 -33.95
N ALA A 41 18.35 -31.65 -33.54
CA ALA A 41 18.87 -31.70 -32.20
C ALA A 41 19.87 -30.54 -31.93
N GLY A 42 20.76 -30.22 -32.87
CA GLY A 42 21.72 -29.13 -32.71
C GLY A 42 22.90 -29.22 -33.67
N ARG A 43 23.81 -28.23 -33.63
CA ARG A 43 25.04 -28.20 -34.44
C ARG A 43 26.27 -28.66 -33.66
N LYS A 44 27.24 -29.28 -34.36
CA LYS A 44 28.53 -29.72 -33.78
C LYS A 44 29.33 -28.55 -33.18
N LYS A 45 29.39 -27.43 -33.91
CA LYS A 45 30.04 -26.18 -33.44
C LYS A 45 29.42 -25.64 -32.13
N GLN A 46 28.16 -25.99 -31.81
CA GLN A 46 27.47 -25.65 -30.57
C GLN A 46 27.63 -26.73 -29.51
N GLY A 47 28.59 -27.64 -29.67
CA GLY A 47 28.88 -28.70 -28.71
C GLY A 47 27.90 -29.89 -28.76
N MET A 48 27.12 -30.04 -29.83
CA MET A 48 26.27 -31.20 -30.01
C MET A 48 27.10 -32.40 -30.47
N THR A 49 26.83 -33.57 -29.87
CA THR A 49 27.42 -34.85 -30.23
C THR A 49 26.33 -35.89 -30.46
N GLY A 50 26.65 -37.02 -31.14
CA GLY A 50 25.69 -38.12 -31.33
C GLY A 50 25.12 -38.64 -30.00
N ALA A 51 25.95 -38.75 -28.96
CA ALA A 51 25.51 -39.15 -27.61
C ALA A 51 24.50 -38.14 -26.98
N LYS A 52 24.78 -36.82 -27.06
CA LYS A 52 23.86 -35.78 -26.59
C LYS A 52 22.56 -35.78 -27.41
N ALA A 53 22.63 -35.94 -28.74
CA ALA A 53 21.46 -36.04 -29.58
C ALA A 53 20.60 -37.25 -29.23
N ASN A 54 21.21 -38.40 -28.93
CA ASN A 54 20.50 -39.59 -28.48
C ASN A 54 19.82 -39.41 -27.14
N LYS A 55 20.46 -38.73 -26.17
CA LYS A 55 19.85 -38.37 -24.89
C LYS A 55 18.62 -37.46 -25.08
N ILE A 56 18.74 -36.42 -25.90
CA ILE A 56 17.61 -35.55 -26.29
C ILE A 56 16.48 -36.36 -26.91
N ARG A 57 16.80 -37.31 -27.81
CA ARG A 57 15.82 -38.21 -28.44
C ARG A 57 15.06 -39.01 -27.37
N ALA A 58 15.78 -39.65 -26.44
CA ALA A 58 15.18 -40.42 -25.35
C ALA A 58 14.26 -39.55 -24.45
N ASP A 59 14.73 -38.38 -24.05
CA ASP A 59 13.97 -37.44 -23.20
C ASP A 59 12.70 -36.93 -23.90
N ARG A 60 12.71 -36.76 -25.24
CA ARG A 60 11.52 -36.39 -26.02
C ARG A 60 10.55 -37.54 -26.23
N MET A 61 11.05 -38.75 -26.38
CA MET A 61 10.22 -39.95 -26.45
C MET A 61 9.49 -40.19 -25.13
N SER A 62 10.15 -39.99 -24.01
CA SER A 62 9.56 -40.15 -22.64
C SER A 62 8.70 -38.98 -22.22
N GLY A 63 8.62 -37.88 -22.97
CA GLY A 63 7.87 -36.69 -22.58
C GLY A 63 8.58 -35.75 -21.62
N LYS A 64 9.81 -36.08 -21.20
CA LYS A 64 10.61 -35.21 -20.30
C LYS A 64 11.03 -33.90 -20.95
N LEU A 65 11.16 -33.89 -22.28
CA LEU A 65 11.44 -32.68 -23.07
C LEU A 65 10.34 -32.43 -24.10
N GLU A 66 9.96 -31.14 -24.27
CA GLU A 66 9.05 -30.68 -25.34
C GLU A 66 9.67 -30.85 -26.73
N THR A 67 8.86 -31.11 -27.72
CA THR A 67 9.29 -31.14 -29.13
C THR A 67 9.61 -29.74 -29.65
N ASN A 68 10.36 -29.61 -30.75
CA ASN A 68 10.61 -28.32 -31.38
C ASN A 68 9.32 -27.61 -31.83
N ALA A 69 8.31 -28.39 -32.25
CA ALA A 69 6.99 -27.86 -32.60
C ALA A 69 6.26 -27.29 -31.39
N GLN A 70 6.23 -28.03 -30.28
CA GLN A 70 5.65 -27.57 -29.02
C GLN A 70 6.37 -26.32 -28.49
N LYS A 71 7.71 -26.31 -28.56
CA LYS A 71 8.50 -25.13 -28.17
C LYS A 71 8.19 -23.92 -29.04
N ARG A 72 8.06 -24.09 -30.37
CA ARG A 72 7.65 -22.99 -31.27
C ARG A 72 6.23 -22.50 -30.95
N ALA A 73 5.28 -23.43 -30.81
CA ALA A 73 3.90 -23.08 -30.45
C ALA A 73 3.83 -22.30 -29.16
N ARG A 74 4.58 -22.74 -28.12
CA ARG A 74 4.70 -22.02 -26.85
C ARG A 74 5.29 -20.62 -27.01
N LEU A 75 6.37 -20.50 -27.76
CA LEU A 75 7.00 -19.18 -28.02
C LEU A 75 6.08 -18.28 -28.84
N THR A 76 5.32 -18.81 -29.79
CA THR A 76 4.35 -18.04 -30.59
C THR A 76 3.15 -17.62 -29.71
N SER A 77 2.65 -18.51 -28.87
CA SER A 77 1.56 -18.17 -27.92
C SER A 77 1.99 -17.15 -26.88
N GLN A 78 3.29 -17.04 -26.57
CA GLN A 78 3.87 -16.04 -25.68
C GLN A 78 4.25 -14.73 -26.40
N ALA A 79 4.21 -14.70 -27.75
CA ALA A 79 4.48 -13.48 -28.51
C ALA A 79 3.44 -12.40 -28.18
N GLY A 80 3.90 -11.25 -27.74
CA GLY A 80 3.02 -10.15 -27.30
C GLY A 80 2.62 -10.20 -25.81
N ARG A 81 2.89 -11.31 -25.11
CA ARG A 81 2.60 -11.41 -23.66
C ARG A 81 3.72 -10.78 -22.84
N LEU A 82 3.33 -10.07 -21.80
CA LEU A 82 4.29 -9.41 -20.92
C LEU A 82 4.54 -10.22 -19.64
N ARG A 83 5.81 -10.26 -19.24
CA ARG A 83 6.22 -10.72 -17.90
C ARG A 83 5.76 -9.71 -16.85
N ILE A 84 5.72 -10.10 -15.59
CA ILE A 84 5.29 -9.23 -14.47
C ILE A 84 6.08 -7.91 -14.45
N HIS A 85 7.39 -7.92 -14.72
CA HIS A 85 8.16 -6.68 -14.85
C HIS A 85 7.73 -5.82 -16.04
N GLY A 86 7.38 -6.43 -17.16
CA GLY A 86 6.83 -5.72 -18.33
C GLY A 86 5.46 -5.09 -18.01
N LEU A 87 4.58 -5.85 -17.35
CA LEU A 87 3.29 -5.35 -16.89
C LEU A 87 3.44 -4.18 -15.91
N TRP A 88 4.39 -4.26 -15.00
CA TRP A 88 4.71 -3.17 -14.08
C TRP A 88 5.11 -1.89 -14.83
N LYS A 89 5.97 -2.00 -15.83
CA LYS A 89 6.37 -0.83 -16.65
C LYS A 89 5.19 -0.20 -17.37
N GLU A 90 4.33 -1.00 -17.99
CA GLU A 90 3.12 -0.48 -18.64
C GLU A 90 2.12 0.10 -17.64
N TYR A 91 1.99 -0.53 -16.45
CA TYR A 91 1.18 0.00 -15.35
C TYR A 91 1.66 1.40 -14.92
N LEU A 92 2.97 1.59 -14.77
CA LEU A 92 3.55 2.89 -14.40
C LEU A 92 3.30 3.95 -15.48
N LYS A 93 3.49 3.63 -16.76
CA LYS A 93 3.25 4.57 -17.85
C LYS A 93 1.81 5.10 -17.87
N ILE A 94 0.83 4.23 -17.62
CA ILE A 94 -0.60 4.57 -17.74
C ILE A 94 -1.16 5.14 -16.44
N LYS A 95 -0.75 4.62 -15.30
CA LYS A 95 -1.32 4.95 -13.98
C LYS A 95 -0.42 5.81 -13.11
N GLY A 96 0.88 5.85 -13.38
CA GLY A 96 1.88 6.50 -12.50
C GLY A 96 1.56 7.94 -12.16
N GLY A 97 1.17 8.76 -13.14
CA GLY A 97 0.84 10.18 -12.91
C GLY A 97 -0.32 10.44 -11.93
N ASN A 98 -1.20 9.46 -11.73
CA ASN A 98 -2.38 9.57 -10.86
C ASN A 98 -2.29 8.75 -9.56
N LEU A 99 -1.17 8.06 -9.31
CA LEU A 99 -1.01 7.20 -8.14
C LEU A 99 -0.50 8.00 -6.93
N LYS A 100 -1.36 8.25 -5.96
CA LYS A 100 -1.00 8.94 -4.70
C LYS A 100 0.07 8.21 -3.86
N GLY A 101 0.35 6.93 -4.12
CA GLY A 101 1.32 6.10 -3.39
C GLY A 101 2.43 5.53 -4.27
N LEU A 102 2.74 6.18 -5.39
CA LEU A 102 3.68 5.67 -6.40
C LEU A 102 5.03 5.25 -5.81
N VAL A 103 5.69 6.13 -5.06
CA VAL A 103 7.01 5.85 -4.44
C VAL A 103 6.95 4.60 -3.54
N THR A 104 5.86 4.43 -2.79
CA THR A 104 5.68 3.27 -1.92
C THR A 104 5.48 1.98 -2.74
N ASP A 105 4.73 2.04 -3.84
CA ASP A 105 4.51 0.90 -4.73
C ASP A 105 5.78 0.55 -5.50
N GLU A 106 6.57 1.54 -5.94
CA GLU A 106 7.89 1.31 -6.55
C GLU A 106 8.85 0.60 -5.59
N ASN A 107 8.91 1.05 -4.34
CA ASN A 107 9.72 0.40 -3.31
C ASN A 107 9.25 -1.04 -3.03
N ARG A 108 7.94 -1.27 -2.93
CA ARG A 108 7.37 -2.62 -2.76
C ARG A 108 7.71 -3.52 -3.95
N PHE A 109 7.53 -3.03 -5.15
CA PHE A 109 7.84 -3.78 -6.36
C PHE A 109 9.32 -4.15 -6.42
N LYS A 110 10.19 -3.16 -6.29
CA LYS A 110 11.65 -3.33 -6.36
C LYS A 110 12.17 -4.30 -5.31
N ASN A 111 11.74 -4.14 -4.06
CA ASN A 111 12.31 -4.86 -2.94
C ASN A 111 11.71 -6.26 -2.76
N HIS A 112 10.45 -6.49 -3.14
CA HIS A 112 9.75 -7.72 -2.82
C HIS A 112 9.24 -8.50 -4.02
N ILE A 113 8.80 -7.83 -5.12
CA ILE A 113 8.15 -8.50 -6.26
C ILE A 113 9.11 -8.78 -7.41
N LEU A 114 10.01 -7.86 -7.71
CA LEU A 114 10.87 -7.92 -8.89
C LEU A 114 11.73 -9.18 -8.92
N LYS A 115 12.41 -9.51 -7.80
CA LYS A 115 13.34 -10.65 -7.72
C LYS A 115 12.61 -11.99 -7.85
N PRO A 116 11.53 -12.30 -7.11
CA PRO A 116 10.86 -13.59 -7.20
C PRO A 116 9.98 -13.73 -8.45
N PHE A 117 9.29 -12.68 -8.87
CA PHE A 117 8.24 -12.79 -9.89
C PHE A 117 8.48 -11.99 -11.16
N GLY A 118 9.35 -10.99 -11.17
CA GLY A 118 9.50 -10.05 -12.27
C GLY A 118 9.79 -10.70 -13.63
N ARG A 119 10.50 -11.84 -13.65
CA ARG A 119 10.84 -12.57 -14.87
C ARG A 119 9.80 -13.60 -15.30
N LYS A 120 8.78 -13.84 -14.48
CA LYS A 120 7.71 -14.81 -14.77
C LYS A 120 6.59 -14.19 -15.60
N PHE A 121 5.90 -15.02 -16.34
CA PHE A 121 4.59 -14.67 -16.89
C PHE A 121 3.55 -14.89 -15.79
N PRO A 122 2.45 -14.11 -15.75
CA PRO A 122 1.40 -14.29 -14.73
C PRO A 122 0.84 -15.70 -14.65
N ASP A 123 0.63 -16.35 -15.79
CA ASP A 123 0.08 -17.70 -15.88
C ASP A 123 1.09 -18.83 -15.60
N ASP A 124 2.38 -18.48 -15.42
CA ASP A 124 3.39 -19.41 -14.89
C ASP A 124 3.41 -19.42 -13.35
N LEU A 125 2.60 -18.57 -12.69
CA LEU A 125 2.52 -18.56 -11.24
C LEU A 125 1.67 -19.70 -10.71
N GLU A 126 2.16 -20.35 -9.67
CA GLU A 126 1.47 -21.43 -8.96
C GLU A 126 0.99 -20.97 -7.58
N PRO A 127 -0.18 -21.46 -7.09
CA PRO A 127 -0.67 -21.13 -5.74
C PRO A 127 0.37 -21.39 -4.66
N LEU A 128 1.01 -22.55 -4.68
CA LEU A 128 2.03 -22.95 -3.69
C LEU A 128 3.23 -22.01 -3.68
N GLU A 129 3.58 -21.42 -4.81
CA GLU A 129 4.67 -20.45 -4.90
C GLU A 129 4.32 -19.14 -4.17
N ILE A 130 3.08 -18.68 -4.35
CA ILE A 130 2.58 -17.48 -3.64
C ILE A 130 2.54 -17.75 -2.14
N ASP A 131 2.05 -18.92 -1.71
CA ASP A 131 1.99 -19.30 -0.29
C ASP A 131 3.40 -19.37 0.32
N ARG A 132 4.37 -19.93 -0.38
CA ARG A 132 5.79 -19.97 0.06
C ARG A 132 6.37 -18.55 0.14
N PHE A 133 6.08 -17.71 -0.82
CA PHE A 133 6.53 -16.32 -0.80
C PHE A 133 5.93 -15.57 0.39
N GLU A 134 4.62 -15.70 0.62
CA GLU A 134 3.94 -15.13 1.78
C GLU A 134 4.58 -15.59 3.10
N ALA A 135 4.82 -16.89 3.25
CA ALA A 135 5.46 -17.45 4.44
C ALA A 135 6.88 -16.89 4.69
N VAL A 136 7.65 -16.64 3.63
CA VAL A 136 9.00 -16.06 3.73
C VAL A 136 8.93 -14.61 4.19
N ILE A 137 8.10 -13.76 3.54
CA ILE A 137 8.04 -12.34 3.88
C ILE A 137 7.35 -12.07 5.22
N SER A 138 6.46 -12.97 5.66
CA SER A 138 5.78 -12.87 6.97
C SER A 138 6.73 -13.02 8.16
N LYS A 139 7.93 -13.60 7.97
CA LYS A 139 8.95 -13.70 9.03
C LYS A 139 9.53 -12.34 9.44
N THR A 140 9.50 -11.36 8.54
CA THR A 140 10.15 -10.05 8.74
C THR A 140 9.21 -8.85 8.60
N HIS A 141 7.98 -9.07 8.14
CA HIS A 141 7.01 -8.00 7.87
C HIS A 141 5.69 -8.25 8.60
N SER A 142 5.02 -7.15 8.95
CA SER A 142 3.67 -7.23 9.53
C SER A 142 2.65 -7.77 8.52
N PRO A 143 1.55 -8.40 8.97
CA PRO A 143 0.49 -8.90 8.09
C PRO A 143 -0.03 -7.83 7.12
N GLN A 144 -0.15 -6.56 7.56
CA GLN A 144 -0.55 -5.45 6.69
C GLN A 144 0.46 -5.19 5.57
N THR A 145 1.75 -5.26 5.87
CA THR A 145 2.81 -5.08 4.85
C THR A 145 2.75 -6.21 3.82
N VAL A 146 2.61 -7.44 4.29
CA VAL A 146 2.45 -8.63 3.43
C VAL A 146 1.23 -8.50 2.53
N ALA A 147 0.08 -8.14 3.10
CA ALA A 147 -1.15 -7.88 2.36
C ALA A 147 -0.95 -6.83 1.26
N ASN A 148 -0.28 -5.73 1.58
CA ASN A 148 0.00 -4.65 0.62
C ASN A 148 0.94 -5.08 -0.52
N ILE A 149 1.91 -5.97 -0.26
CA ILE A 149 2.81 -6.51 -1.28
C ILE A 149 2.04 -7.43 -2.23
N LEU A 150 1.26 -8.37 -1.69
CA LEU A 150 0.44 -9.29 -2.48
C LEU A 150 -0.65 -8.55 -3.27
N GLU A 151 -1.24 -7.52 -2.67
CA GLU A 151 -2.23 -6.67 -3.34
C GLU A 151 -1.62 -5.91 -4.53
N LEU A 152 -0.38 -5.44 -4.41
CA LEU A 152 0.32 -4.80 -5.52
C LEU A 152 0.55 -5.80 -6.66
N LEU A 153 1.01 -7.03 -6.35
CA LEU A 153 1.17 -8.09 -7.35
C LEU A 153 -0.16 -8.39 -8.06
N ARG A 154 -1.25 -8.58 -7.29
CA ARG A 154 -2.60 -8.81 -7.81
C ARG A 154 -3.06 -7.65 -8.72
N ARG A 155 -2.82 -6.41 -8.32
CA ARG A 155 -3.20 -5.21 -9.06
C ARG A 155 -2.47 -5.09 -10.40
N ILE A 156 -1.17 -5.41 -10.43
CA ILE A 156 -0.36 -5.41 -11.66
C ILE A 156 -0.88 -6.48 -12.64
N ILE A 157 -1.15 -7.68 -12.15
CA ILE A 157 -1.66 -8.77 -12.98
C ILE A 157 -3.06 -8.44 -13.52
N ASN A 158 -3.98 -7.98 -12.66
CA ASN A 158 -5.31 -7.59 -13.08
C ASN A 158 -5.29 -6.45 -14.10
N PHE A 159 -4.37 -5.49 -13.97
CA PHE A 159 -4.16 -4.48 -14.98
C PHE A 159 -3.75 -5.11 -16.32
N GLY A 160 -2.81 -6.06 -16.31
CA GLY A 160 -2.39 -6.79 -17.51
C GLY A 160 -3.54 -7.55 -18.19
N VAL A 161 -4.36 -8.24 -17.39
CA VAL A 161 -5.56 -8.95 -17.88
C VAL A 161 -6.55 -7.97 -18.51
N ASN A 162 -6.88 -6.87 -17.83
CA ASN A 162 -7.81 -5.85 -18.33
C ASN A 162 -7.31 -5.15 -19.60
N LYS A 163 -6.01 -5.13 -19.84
CA LYS A 163 -5.38 -4.58 -21.05
C LYS A 163 -5.03 -5.64 -22.09
N GLN A 164 -5.45 -6.91 -21.89
CA GLN A 164 -5.18 -8.03 -22.76
C GLN A 164 -3.68 -8.29 -23.01
N LEU A 165 -2.83 -7.93 -22.05
CA LEU A 165 -1.38 -8.12 -22.08
C LEU A 165 -0.95 -9.47 -21.49
N CYS A 166 -1.83 -10.16 -20.80
CA CYS A 166 -1.64 -11.51 -20.26
C CYS A 166 -3.00 -12.18 -20.02
N PRO A 167 -3.07 -13.51 -19.97
CA PRO A 167 -4.27 -14.23 -19.54
C PRO A 167 -4.53 -14.05 -18.02
N PRO A 168 -5.77 -14.27 -17.56
CA PRO A 168 -6.09 -14.25 -16.13
C PRO A 168 -5.40 -15.41 -15.40
N LEU A 169 -5.17 -15.23 -14.10
CA LEU A 169 -4.76 -16.33 -13.22
C LEU A 169 -5.88 -17.35 -13.09
N THR A 170 -5.52 -18.64 -13.00
CA THR A 170 -6.46 -19.75 -12.76
C THR A 170 -6.88 -19.85 -11.28
N PHE A 171 -6.24 -19.06 -10.40
CA PHE A 171 -6.50 -19.02 -8.97
C PHE A 171 -6.55 -17.58 -8.44
N LYS A 172 -7.02 -17.40 -7.21
CA LYS A 172 -7.05 -16.09 -6.54
C LYS A 172 -5.88 -15.99 -5.56
N ILE A 173 -5.11 -14.90 -5.65
CA ILE A 173 -4.12 -14.55 -4.62
C ILE A 173 -4.91 -14.16 -3.35
N LYS A 174 -4.81 -15.00 -2.32
CA LYS A 174 -5.39 -14.71 -1.00
C LYS A 174 -4.51 -13.67 -0.29
N LEU A 175 -5.13 -12.81 0.48
CA LEU A 175 -4.42 -11.84 1.31
C LEU A 175 -4.52 -12.28 2.77
N PRO A 176 -3.48 -12.08 3.58
CA PRO A 176 -3.56 -12.37 5.01
C PRO A 176 -4.66 -11.53 5.67
N ILE A 177 -5.29 -12.11 6.69
CA ILE A 177 -6.24 -11.39 7.52
C ILE A 177 -5.46 -10.37 8.35
N VAL A 178 -5.90 -9.12 8.29
CA VAL A 178 -5.26 -8.03 9.01
C VAL A 178 -6.21 -7.52 10.08
N ASP A 179 -5.85 -7.79 11.33
CA ASP A 179 -6.47 -7.15 12.50
C ASP A 179 -5.44 -6.21 13.13
N ASN A 180 -5.48 -4.94 12.72
CA ASN A 180 -4.59 -3.90 13.22
C ASN A 180 -5.35 -2.66 13.69
N GLN A 181 -6.63 -2.79 13.98
CA GLN A 181 -7.48 -1.70 14.44
C GLN A 181 -7.16 -1.39 15.91
N ARG A 182 -6.20 -0.47 16.11
CA ARG A 182 -5.88 0.05 17.44
C ARG A 182 -6.60 1.38 17.64
N ILE A 183 -7.23 1.54 18.79
CA ILE A 183 -7.72 2.83 19.31
C ILE A 183 -6.89 3.12 20.54
N GLU A 184 -6.22 4.25 20.52
CA GLU A 184 -5.29 4.68 21.56
C GLU A 184 -5.80 5.98 22.13
N VAL A 185 -6.51 5.89 23.27
CA VAL A 185 -7.17 7.03 23.94
C VAL A 185 -6.32 7.43 25.13
N LEU A 186 -6.05 8.72 25.26
CA LEU A 186 -5.38 9.29 26.41
C LEU A 186 -6.34 9.34 27.60
N THR A 187 -5.85 9.00 28.78
CA THR A 187 -6.55 9.28 30.04
C THR A 187 -6.52 10.78 30.36
N ASP A 188 -7.39 11.22 31.27
CA ASP A 188 -7.42 12.62 31.70
C ASP A 188 -6.07 13.04 32.32
N GLU A 189 -5.42 12.16 33.08
CA GLU A 189 -4.08 12.39 33.63
C GLU A 189 -3.04 12.55 32.50
N GLN A 190 -3.05 11.65 31.49
CA GLN A 190 -2.12 11.75 30.36
C GLN A 190 -2.33 13.01 29.54
N PHE A 191 -3.59 13.46 29.39
CA PHE A 191 -3.91 14.70 28.70
C PHE A 191 -3.49 15.92 29.50
N SER A 192 -3.63 15.90 30.83
CA SER A 192 -3.12 16.94 31.74
C SER A 192 -1.60 17.06 31.63
N ASN A 193 -0.88 15.95 31.79
CA ASN A 193 0.57 15.91 31.65
C ASN A 193 1.03 16.43 30.25
N LEU A 194 0.27 16.11 29.21
CA LEU A 194 0.55 16.60 27.88
C LEU A 194 0.39 18.12 27.78
N ASN A 195 -0.63 18.67 28.42
CA ASN A 195 -0.86 20.11 28.46
C ASN A 195 0.28 20.84 29.20
N GLU A 196 0.75 20.33 30.34
CA GLU A 196 1.91 20.87 31.05
C GLU A 196 3.16 20.89 30.16
N VAL A 197 3.43 19.77 29.47
CA VAL A 197 4.55 19.70 28.54
C VAL A 197 4.41 20.69 27.38
N TRP A 198 3.22 20.95 26.87
CA TRP A 198 3.00 21.93 25.82
C TRP A 198 3.35 23.37 26.27
N GLU A 199 3.06 23.73 27.52
CA GLU A 199 3.37 25.08 28.04
C GLU A 199 4.89 25.29 28.16
N GLU A 200 5.66 24.23 28.46
CA GLU A 200 7.10 24.32 28.74
C GLU A 200 7.98 23.94 27.53
N TYR A 201 7.38 23.44 26.44
CA TYR A 201 8.15 22.92 25.32
C TYR A 201 8.76 24.06 24.48
N PRO A 202 10.09 24.03 24.20
CA PRO A 202 10.77 25.18 23.58
C PRO A 202 10.27 25.55 22.18
N ASP A 203 9.88 24.56 21.34
CA ASP A 203 9.41 24.81 19.97
C ASP A 203 7.89 24.92 19.93
N GLN A 204 7.38 26.14 20.16
CA GLN A 204 5.95 26.44 20.18
C GLN A 204 5.28 26.26 18.81
N HIS A 205 6.00 26.34 17.69
CA HIS A 205 5.44 26.00 16.38
C HIS A 205 5.02 24.53 16.32
N ILE A 206 5.86 23.63 16.86
CA ILE A 206 5.55 22.19 16.94
C ILE A 206 4.41 21.95 17.91
N VAL A 207 4.39 22.65 19.05
CA VAL A 207 3.31 22.57 20.03
C VAL A 207 1.99 22.98 19.40
N ASN A 208 1.91 24.10 18.70
CA ASN A 208 0.71 24.55 18.02
C ASN A 208 0.21 23.56 16.96
N MET A 209 1.12 22.94 16.19
CA MET A 209 0.75 21.84 15.29
C MET A 209 0.14 20.65 16.02
N HIS A 210 0.71 20.29 17.18
CA HIS A 210 0.26 19.16 17.98
C HIS A 210 -1.10 19.47 18.64
N LYS A 211 -1.25 20.67 19.20
CA LYS A 211 -2.53 21.20 19.72
C LYS A 211 -3.61 21.21 18.63
N MET A 212 -3.30 21.60 17.40
CA MET A 212 -4.26 21.54 16.26
C MET A 212 -4.81 20.12 16.05
N ILE A 213 -3.98 19.08 16.14
CA ILE A 213 -4.46 17.69 16.02
C ILE A 213 -5.39 17.33 17.18
N ALA A 214 -5.01 17.71 18.40
CA ALA A 214 -5.79 17.41 19.61
C ALA A 214 -7.20 18.00 19.55
N TRP A 215 -7.33 19.25 19.09
CA TRP A 215 -8.60 19.98 19.10
C TRP A 215 -9.45 19.85 17.83
N THR A 216 -8.86 19.45 16.71
CA THR A 216 -9.57 19.32 15.43
C THR A 216 -9.69 17.87 14.94
N GLY A 217 -8.92 16.95 15.52
CA GLY A 217 -8.80 15.57 15.02
C GLY A 217 -8.15 15.47 13.64
N MET A 218 -7.38 16.46 13.20
CA MET A 218 -6.65 16.41 11.91
C MET A 218 -5.71 15.22 11.83
N ARG A 219 -5.49 14.69 10.61
CA ARG A 219 -4.40 13.74 10.37
C ARG A 219 -3.05 14.43 10.48
N PRO A 220 -1.98 13.74 10.90
CA PRO A 220 -0.65 14.37 11.09
C PRO A 220 -0.10 15.12 9.88
N SER A 221 -0.53 14.76 8.68
CA SER A 221 -0.13 15.44 7.44
C SER A 221 -1.00 16.66 7.09
N GLU A 222 -2.14 16.85 7.75
CA GLU A 222 -3.08 17.95 7.43
C GLU A 222 -2.56 19.29 7.94
N PRO A 223 -2.07 19.44 9.18
CA PRO A 223 -1.44 20.70 9.63
C PRO A 223 -0.25 21.11 8.75
N CYS A 224 0.55 20.15 8.24
CA CYS A 224 1.69 20.44 7.38
C CYS A 224 1.32 21.13 6.05
N ARG A 225 0.07 21.06 5.65
CA ARG A 225 -0.44 21.61 4.38
C ARG A 225 -1.45 22.72 4.57
N LEU A 226 -1.82 23.02 5.81
CA LEU A 226 -2.79 24.02 6.14
C LEU A 226 -2.29 25.40 5.73
N LYS A 227 -3.10 26.10 4.96
CA LYS A 227 -2.80 27.47 4.52
C LYS A 227 -3.68 28.48 5.25
N TRP A 228 -3.23 29.70 5.32
CA TRP A 228 -4.03 30.80 5.88
C TRP A 228 -5.31 31.07 5.07
N GLU A 229 -5.29 30.87 3.75
CA GLU A 229 -6.47 30.95 2.88
C GLU A 229 -7.56 29.91 3.19
N ASP A 230 -7.19 28.80 3.85
CA ASP A 230 -8.13 27.77 4.29
C ASP A 230 -8.89 28.15 5.57
N ILE A 231 -8.53 29.29 6.20
CA ILE A 231 -9.06 29.71 7.50
C ILE A 231 -9.83 31.02 7.31
N ASP A 232 -11.09 30.99 7.71
CA ASP A 232 -11.95 32.15 7.79
C ASP A 232 -12.24 32.45 9.27
N LEU A 233 -11.51 33.40 9.83
CA LEU A 233 -11.64 33.76 11.23
C LEU A 233 -12.96 34.50 11.54
N GLU A 234 -13.51 35.24 10.57
CA GLU A 234 -14.77 35.99 10.72
C GLU A 234 -15.95 35.01 10.77
N LEU A 235 -16.03 34.11 9.80
CA LEU A 235 -17.07 33.07 9.80
C LEU A 235 -16.77 31.95 10.80
N GLY A 236 -15.56 31.88 11.38
CA GLY A 236 -15.13 30.82 12.28
C GLY A 236 -15.09 29.47 11.60
N ILE A 237 -14.56 29.39 10.39
CA ILE A 237 -14.53 28.17 9.56
C ILE A 237 -13.08 27.83 9.19
N LEU A 238 -12.74 26.54 9.26
CA LEU A 238 -11.54 25.96 8.72
C LEU A 238 -11.89 24.97 7.60
N ARG A 239 -11.33 25.17 6.42
CA ARG A 239 -11.51 24.29 5.26
C ARG A 239 -10.40 23.26 5.19
N LYS A 240 -10.71 21.99 5.41
CA LYS A 240 -9.75 20.89 5.17
C LYS A 240 -9.74 20.58 3.67
N VAL A 241 -8.84 21.19 2.94
CA VAL A 241 -8.68 20.97 1.49
C VAL A 241 -7.85 19.70 1.23
N ASN A 242 -8.10 19.01 0.12
CA ASN A 242 -7.36 17.83 -0.28
C ASN A 242 -7.34 16.68 0.77
N THR A 243 -8.48 16.39 1.36
CA THR A 243 -8.64 15.16 2.16
C THR A 243 -8.31 13.93 1.32
N LYS A 244 -8.11 12.77 1.96
CA LYS A 244 -7.80 11.51 1.25
C LYS A 244 -8.87 11.15 0.20
N SER A 245 -10.12 11.57 0.41
CA SER A 245 -11.24 11.40 -0.52
C SER A 245 -11.28 12.44 -1.65
N GLY A 246 -10.46 13.49 -1.59
CA GLY A 246 -10.46 14.59 -2.55
C GLY A 246 -11.54 15.65 -2.29
N LYS A 247 -12.36 15.51 -1.24
CA LYS A 247 -13.42 16.47 -0.88
C LYS A 247 -12.90 17.48 0.13
N THR A 248 -13.44 18.67 0.08
CA THR A 248 -13.22 19.71 1.09
C THR A 248 -14.21 19.51 2.24
N VAL A 249 -13.71 19.48 3.46
CA VAL A 249 -14.51 19.43 4.69
C VAL A 249 -14.39 20.76 5.40
N GLN A 250 -15.51 21.34 5.83
CA GLN A 250 -15.53 22.58 6.60
C GLN A 250 -15.72 22.25 8.09
N LEU A 251 -14.83 22.72 8.93
CA LEU A 251 -14.94 22.59 10.38
C LEU A 251 -15.22 23.95 11.00
N ARG A 252 -16.02 23.98 12.07
CA ARG A 252 -16.15 25.16 12.93
C ARG A 252 -14.91 25.31 13.80
N LEU A 253 -14.42 26.53 13.92
CA LEU A 253 -13.31 26.87 14.82
C LEU A 253 -13.85 27.03 16.23
N SER A 254 -13.35 26.24 17.18
CA SER A 254 -13.55 26.49 18.61
C SER A 254 -12.71 27.69 19.05
N THR A 255 -13.04 28.27 20.22
CA THR A 255 -12.25 29.36 20.83
C THR A 255 -10.79 28.96 20.99
N THR A 256 -10.52 27.74 21.45
CA THR A 256 -9.15 27.21 21.61
C THR A 256 -8.41 27.13 20.28
N VAL A 257 -9.08 26.68 19.21
CA VAL A 257 -8.43 26.61 17.87
C VAL A 257 -8.10 28.01 17.37
N LYS A 258 -8.97 29.00 17.58
CA LYS A 258 -8.67 30.41 17.26
C LYS A 258 -7.43 30.91 18.02
N GLN A 259 -7.36 30.66 19.32
CA GLN A 259 -6.19 31.02 20.15
C GLN A 259 -4.87 30.36 19.68
N ILE A 260 -4.92 29.10 19.26
CA ILE A 260 -3.77 28.41 18.66
C ILE A 260 -3.32 29.11 17.38
N LEU A 261 -4.26 29.50 16.52
CA LEU A 261 -3.97 30.19 15.25
C LEU A 261 -3.41 31.59 15.49
N ASP A 262 -3.95 32.32 16.45
CA ASP A 262 -3.47 33.65 16.83
C ASP A 262 -2.05 33.56 17.39
N SER A 263 -1.79 32.62 18.33
CA SER A 263 -0.45 32.33 18.85
C SER A 263 0.52 31.99 17.72
N GLN A 264 0.10 31.15 16.78
CA GLN A 264 0.93 30.77 15.64
C GLN A 264 1.27 31.97 14.74
N LYS A 265 0.33 32.87 14.54
CA LYS A 265 0.54 34.08 13.73
C LYS A 265 1.55 35.02 14.40
N ILE A 266 1.44 35.21 15.71
CA ILE A 266 2.37 36.02 16.50
C ILE A 266 3.78 35.42 16.42
N LEU A 267 3.93 34.14 16.68
CA LEU A 267 5.23 33.45 16.59
C LEU A 267 5.91 33.60 15.21
N LEU A 268 5.13 33.53 14.13
CA LEU A 268 5.68 33.72 12.78
C LEU A 268 6.15 35.17 12.55
N GLN A 269 5.49 36.15 13.16
CA GLN A 269 5.85 37.57 13.00
C GLN A 269 7.06 37.96 13.85
N GLU A 270 7.15 37.45 15.08
CA GLU A 270 8.13 37.88 16.07
C GLU A 270 9.43 37.08 16.00
N GLU A 271 9.34 35.74 15.88
CA GLU A 271 10.51 34.86 15.97
C GLU A 271 11.17 34.61 14.60
N VAL A 272 10.42 34.59 13.51
CA VAL A 272 10.92 34.27 12.19
C VAL A 272 10.26 35.14 11.13
N PRO A 273 10.63 36.43 11.04
CA PRO A 273 10.06 37.38 10.08
C PRO A 273 10.07 36.88 8.63
N GLU A 274 11.05 36.06 8.27
CA GLU A 274 11.20 35.42 6.95
C GLU A 274 10.02 34.45 6.65
N MET A 275 9.38 33.89 7.68
CA MET A 275 8.23 33.02 7.56
C MET A 275 6.87 33.76 7.69
N ALA A 276 6.88 35.04 8.10
CA ALA A 276 5.66 35.81 8.31
C ALA A 276 4.79 35.92 7.05
N ASN A 277 5.40 35.90 5.89
CA ASN A 277 4.73 35.96 4.57
C ASN A 277 4.44 34.57 3.98
N SER A 278 4.66 33.49 4.73
CA SER A 278 4.33 32.15 4.24
C SER A 278 2.84 31.96 4.04
N GLU A 279 2.48 31.31 2.94
CA GLU A 279 1.07 30.90 2.71
C GLU A 279 0.62 29.80 3.71
N PHE A 280 1.58 29.05 4.31
CA PHE A 280 1.31 27.96 5.24
C PHE A 280 1.20 28.46 6.68
N VAL A 281 0.27 27.86 7.45
CA VAL A 281 0.11 28.15 8.89
C VAL A 281 1.30 27.61 9.69
N PHE A 282 1.84 26.44 9.29
CA PHE A 282 2.96 25.78 9.95
C PHE A 282 4.11 25.53 8.96
N PRO A 283 4.79 26.56 8.48
CA PRO A 283 5.83 26.43 7.48
C PRO A 283 7.12 25.78 8.04
N ARG A 284 7.99 25.38 7.15
CA ARG A 284 9.41 25.13 7.46
C ARG A 284 10.12 26.47 7.65
N LYS A 285 11.38 26.42 8.15
CA LYS A 285 12.25 27.61 8.29
C LYS A 285 12.46 28.41 7.00
N ASP A 286 12.32 27.76 5.83
CA ASP A 286 12.41 28.39 4.51
C ASP A 286 11.05 28.89 3.98
N GLY A 287 10.03 28.99 4.82
CA GLY A 287 8.67 29.44 4.46
C GLY A 287 7.85 28.44 3.66
N LYS A 288 8.43 27.30 3.27
CA LYS A 288 7.76 26.28 2.44
C LYS A 288 6.97 25.29 3.26
N LYS A 289 6.16 24.49 2.57
CA LYS A 289 5.39 23.40 3.15
C LYS A 289 6.27 22.45 3.99
N ARG A 290 5.82 22.10 5.17
CA ARG A 290 6.47 21.12 6.04
C ARG A 290 6.15 19.69 5.59
N GLU A 291 7.15 18.81 5.60
CA GLU A 291 6.92 17.38 5.35
C GLU A 291 6.46 16.65 6.63
N PRO A 292 5.52 15.68 6.52
CA PRO A 292 4.94 15.02 7.71
C PRO A 292 5.95 14.32 8.61
N ASP A 293 7.06 13.83 8.07
CA ASP A 293 8.10 13.15 8.88
C ASP A 293 9.05 14.12 9.59
N SER A 294 9.09 15.40 9.16
CA SER A 294 10.05 16.39 9.67
C SER A 294 9.87 16.73 11.16
N TRP A 295 8.66 16.62 11.68
CA TRP A 295 8.32 16.95 13.06
C TRP A 295 8.05 15.74 13.97
N ARG A 296 8.08 14.54 13.39
CA ARG A 296 7.78 13.28 14.11
C ARG A 296 8.64 13.06 15.35
N LYS A 297 9.93 13.43 15.29
CA LYS A 297 10.86 13.30 16.43
C LYS A 297 10.46 14.20 17.60
N TYR A 298 10.01 15.41 17.32
CA TYR A 298 9.59 16.38 18.35
C TYR A 298 8.31 15.93 19.05
N VAL A 299 7.32 15.48 18.28
CA VAL A 299 6.07 14.93 18.85
C VAL A 299 6.35 13.70 19.70
N LYS A 300 7.28 12.85 19.28
CA LYS A 300 7.70 11.69 20.09
C LYS A 300 8.35 12.14 21.41
N ASP A 301 9.14 13.18 21.39
CA ASP A 301 9.75 13.76 22.60
C ASP A 301 8.69 14.36 23.53
N ILE A 302 7.76 15.16 23.00
CA ILE A 302 6.61 15.69 23.74
C ILE A 302 5.83 14.55 24.44
N CYS A 303 5.47 13.51 23.69
CA CYS A 303 4.72 12.37 24.24
C CYS A 303 5.53 11.61 25.34
N ASN A 304 6.85 11.46 25.15
CA ASN A 304 7.69 10.83 26.16
C ASN A 304 7.76 11.65 27.45
N ARG A 305 7.89 12.99 27.38
CA ARG A 305 7.86 13.89 28.53
C ARG A 305 6.52 13.85 29.25
N ALA A 306 5.43 13.80 28.48
CA ALA A 306 4.07 13.65 29.00
C ALA A 306 3.74 12.23 29.52
N ARG A 307 4.71 11.32 29.57
CA ARG A 307 4.55 9.92 30.00
C ARG A 307 3.49 9.13 29.22
N ILE A 308 3.22 9.51 27.98
CA ILE A 308 2.33 8.76 27.10
C ILE A 308 3.02 7.43 26.72
N PRO A 309 2.32 6.29 26.75
CA PRO A 309 2.90 4.99 26.44
C PRO A 309 3.62 4.96 25.09
N LYS A 310 4.85 4.45 25.06
CA LYS A 310 5.66 4.35 23.82
C LYS A 310 5.02 3.48 22.73
N THR A 311 4.06 2.65 23.10
CA THR A 311 3.26 1.83 22.19
C THR A 311 2.21 2.63 21.43
N PHE A 312 1.84 3.82 21.95
CA PHE A 312 0.87 4.71 21.31
C PHE A 312 1.51 5.41 20.10
N ARG A 313 0.70 5.66 19.09
CA ARG A 313 1.08 6.45 17.93
C ARG A 313 0.90 7.94 18.26
N PRO A 314 1.98 8.70 18.42
CA PRO A 314 1.96 10.00 19.07
C PRO A 314 0.88 10.98 18.60
N ASN A 315 0.70 11.12 17.29
CA ASN A 315 -0.32 12.01 16.73
C ASN A 315 -1.70 11.36 16.60
N TYR A 316 -1.75 10.02 16.49
CA TYR A 316 -3.02 9.32 16.26
C TYR A 316 -3.78 9.10 17.57
N CYS A 317 -3.08 8.97 18.71
CA CYS A 317 -3.75 8.90 20.00
C CYS A 317 -4.58 10.16 20.30
N LEU A 318 -4.12 11.36 19.92
CA LEU A 318 -4.90 12.59 20.04
C LEU A 318 -6.17 12.56 19.19
N ARG A 319 -6.03 12.10 17.94
CA ARG A 319 -7.18 11.97 17.05
C ARG A 319 -8.16 10.90 17.53
N ASP A 320 -7.65 9.80 18.07
CA ASP A 320 -8.49 8.75 18.66
C ASP A 320 -9.16 9.28 19.95
N THR A 321 -8.46 10.07 20.78
CA THR A 321 -8.99 10.69 22.00
C THR A 321 -10.15 11.64 21.69
N ILE A 322 -9.98 12.62 20.80
CA ILE A 322 -11.09 13.54 20.45
C ILE A 322 -12.28 12.80 19.84
N ALA A 323 -12.04 11.80 18.98
CA ALA A 323 -13.10 11.02 18.38
C ALA A 323 -13.93 10.27 19.45
N THR A 324 -13.25 9.61 20.38
CA THR A 324 -13.91 8.87 21.47
C THR A 324 -14.59 9.81 22.46
N THR A 325 -13.98 10.94 22.78
CA THR A 325 -14.59 11.97 23.65
C THR A 325 -15.90 12.48 23.06
N MET A 326 -15.94 12.81 21.76
CA MET A 326 -17.17 13.24 21.09
C MET A 326 -18.26 12.17 21.14
N LEU A 327 -17.92 10.91 20.78
CA LEU A 327 -18.85 9.79 20.81
C LEU A 327 -19.37 9.52 22.23
N SER A 328 -18.47 9.54 23.22
CA SER A 328 -18.82 9.33 24.62
C SER A 328 -19.71 10.46 25.17
N ASN A 329 -19.75 11.62 24.55
CA ASN A 329 -20.63 12.72 24.89
C ASN A 329 -21.88 12.83 23.99
N GLY A 330 -22.20 11.77 23.22
CA GLY A 330 -23.46 11.64 22.51
C GLY A 330 -23.43 12.03 21.03
N ALA A 331 -22.26 12.43 20.49
CA ALA A 331 -22.16 12.66 19.04
C ALA A 331 -22.35 11.35 18.27
N SER A 332 -23.00 11.41 17.11
CA SER A 332 -23.16 10.28 16.23
C SER A 332 -21.85 9.91 15.50
N LEU A 333 -21.77 8.66 15.01
CA LEU A 333 -20.63 8.23 14.19
C LEU A 333 -20.45 9.09 12.93
N ASP A 334 -21.54 9.58 12.34
CA ASP A 334 -21.48 10.39 11.13
C ASP A 334 -20.97 11.82 11.43
N GLU A 335 -21.38 12.43 12.54
CA GLU A 335 -20.87 13.73 12.98
C GLU A 335 -19.37 13.67 13.28
N VAL A 336 -18.94 12.63 14.04
CA VAL A 336 -17.51 12.42 14.30
C VAL A 336 -16.76 12.07 13.01
N GLY A 337 -17.36 11.27 12.14
CA GLY A 337 -16.83 10.97 10.82
C GLY A 337 -16.58 12.25 10.01
N TYR A 338 -17.56 13.15 9.98
CA TYR A 338 -17.45 14.46 9.32
C TYR A 338 -16.31 15.30 9.92
N GLN A 339 -16.28 15.44 11.24
CA GLN A 339 -15.21 16.16 11.97
C GLN A 339 -13.82 15.62 11.62
N LEU A 340 -13.68 14.32 11.53
CA LEU A 340 -12.42 13.65 11.19
C LEU A 340 -12.10 13.66 9.68
N GLY A 341 -13.02 14.09 8.83
CA GLY A 341 -12.88 14.07 7.36
C GLY A 341 -12.97 12.66 6.77
N HIS A 342 -13.89 11.85 7.28
CA HIS A 342 -14.29 10.56 6.70
C HIS A 342 -15.53 10.72 5.83
N GLU A 343 -15.69 9.83 4.85
CA GLU A 343 -16.92 9.71 4.09
C GLU A 343 -18.02 9.08 4.96
N PRO A 344 -19.30 9.46 4.76
CA PRO A 344 -20.43 8.78 5.39
C PRO A 344 -20.38 7.26 5.15
N GLY A 345 -20.68 6.47 6.17
CA GLY A 345 -20.61 5.02 6.10
C GLY A 345 -19.20 4.42 5.99
N SER A 346 -18.16 5.20 6.20
CA SER A 346 -16.76 4.74 6.14
C SER A 346 -16.52 3.59 7.12
N THR A 347 -15.92 2.50 6.61
CA THR A 347 -15.51 1.36 7.44
C THR A 347 -14.52 1.75 8.55
N MET A 348 -13.80 2.86 8.38
CA MET A 348 -12.89 3.40 9.40
C MET A 348 -13.62 3.84 10.66
N MET A 349 -14.90 4.24 10.55
CA MET A 349 -15.70 4.65 11.71
C MET A 349 -16.21 3.45 12.53
N LYS A 350 -16.31 2.26 11.93
CA LYS A 350 -16.73 1.03 12.64
C LYS A 350 -15.87 0.70 13.86
N ARG A 351 -14.59 1.10 13.82
CA ARG A 351 -13.67 0.91 14.96
C ARG A 351 -14.12 1.64 16.24
N TYR A 352 -14.88 2.72 16.10
CA TYR A 352 -15.39 3.52 17.22
C TYR A 352 -16.80 3.12 17.68
N ALA A 353 -17.44 2.16 17.00
CA ALA A 353 -18.86 1.79 17.27
C ALA A 353 -19.13 1.46 18.73
N ARG A 354 -18.19 0.83 19.45
CA ARG A 354 -18.34 0.49 20.87
C ARG A 354 -18.58 1.72 21.75
N PHE A 355 -17.98 2.87 21.43
CA PHE A 355 -18.13 4.11 22.22
C PHE A 355 -19.52 4.73 22.05
N VAL A 356 -20.17 4.51 20.89
CA VAL A 356 -21.57 4.88 20.67
C VAL A 356 -22.48 4.08 21.58
N THR A 357 -22.26 2.78 21.71
CA THR A 357 -23.05 1.90 22.57
C THR A 357 -22.97 2.33 24.03
N GLU A 358 -21.77 2.67 24.51
CA GLU A 358 -21.57 3.20 25.88
C GLU A 358 -22.28 4.55 26.09
N ALA A 359 -22.25 5.42 25.08
CA ALA A 359 -22.98 6.70 25.14
C ALA A 359 -24.50 6.49 25.15
N GLN A 360 -25.01 5.58 24.31
CA GLN A 360 -26.43 5.26 24.28
C GLN A 360 -26.93 4.72 25.61
N GLN A 361 -26.16 3.84 26.28
CA GLN A 361 -26.53 3.32 27.59
C GLN A 361 -26.64 4.46 28.62
N ARG A 362 -25.66 5.38 28.67
CA ARG A 362 -25.73 6.54 29.56
C ARG A 362 -26.93 7.46 29.27
N ILE A 363 -27.28 7.66 28.00
CA ILE A 363 -28.47 8.44 27.60
C ILE A 363 -29.75 7.76 28.12
N VAL A 364 -29.83 6.46 27.99
CA VAL A 364 -30.98 5.67 28.48
C VAL A 364 -31.09 5.81 30.00
N ASP A 365 -29.97 5.58 30.73
CA ASP A 365 -29.92 5.66 32.20
C ASP A 365 -30.30 7.07 32.71
N HIS A 366 -29.76 8.12 32.04
CA HIS A 366 -30.09 9.51 32.38
C HIS A 366 -31.55 9.84 32.07
N SER A 367 -32.08 9.41 30.94
CA SER A 367 -33.50 9.60 30.57
C SER A 367 -34.43 8.93 31.56
N GLU A 368 -34.10 7.70 31.98
CA GLU A 368 -34.87 6.98 33.00
C GLU A 368 -34.84 7.72 34.35
N ALA A 369 -33.67 8.22 34.78
CA ALA A 369 -33.55 9.01 36.02
C ALA A 369 -34.40 10.29 35.95
N LEU A 370 -34.41 11.00 34.82
CA LEU A 370 -35.24 12.20 34.66
C LEU A 370 -36.73 11.88 34.68
N LEU A 371 -37.16 10.76 34.05
CA LEU A 371 -38.56 10.33 34.09
C LEU A 371 -38.99 9.92 35.52
N LYS A 372 -38.16 9.17 36.23
CA LYS A 372 -38.41 8.82 37.63
C LYS A 372 -38.55 10.07 38.51
N LYS A 373 -37.72 11.09 38.31
CA LYS A 373 -37.83 12.37 39.01
C LYS A 373 -39.15 13.11 38.76
N LYS A 374 -39.61 13.10 37.50
CA LYS A 374 -40.93 13.67 37.11
C LYS A 374 -42.09 12.94 37.77
N LEU A 375 -42.03 11.60 37.85
CA LEU A 375 -43.04 10.80 38.49
C LEU A 375 -43.06 10.97 40.05
N GLY A 376 -41.89 11.12 40.67
CA GLY A 376 -41.74 11.36 42.11
C GLY A 376 -42.14 12.77 42.59
N ASN A 377 -42.19 13.75 41.68
CA ASN A 377 -42.63 15.14 42.02
C ASN A 377 -44.15 15.33 41.80
N SER A 378 -44.89 14.27 41.51
CA SER A 378 -46.36 14.29 41.31
C SER A 378 -47.13 13.73 42.51
N GLN A 379 -46.51 13.61 43.69
CA GLN A 379 -47.15 13.25 44.97
C GLN A 379 -47.13 14.39 45.95
#